data_fe5ef4da50e1b8c9459f38a2a083a4bd
#
_entry.id   fe5ef4da50e1b8c9459f38a2a083a4bd
#
_cell.length_a   1.000
_cell.length_b   1.000
_cell.length_c   1.000
_cell.angle_alpha   90.00
_cell.angle_beta   90.00
_cell.angle_gamma   90.00
#
_symmetry.space_group_name_H-M   'P 1'
#
loop_
_entity.id
_entity.type
_entity.pdbx_description
1 polymer ?
#
loop_
_entity_poly.entity_id
_entity_poly.type
_entity_poly.pdbx_seq_one_letter_code
_entity_poly.pdbx_strand_id
1 'polypeptide(L)'
;MTEENYIKHKEKGKKLADRMTLNELVSQMRNSSKSIKRLNIKQYNWWNEGLHGVARAGVATVFPQAICMASTFDEKAVKKCADIIATETRAKFNESQKNEDYSIYKGLTLWSPNINIFRDPRWGRGHETYGEDPYLTSVLGCAFIEGIQGDDEKYMKASACAKHFCVHSGPEGLRHTFNAEVSKKDFYETYIPAFEAAVKKAKVSGVMGAYNRVNGESCCASDKLIDKLLRKEWGFDGYFVSDCAAILDVIYKHKKTFNPAKGAAMAVNAGCDLECGVVYSLLPLSVGLGYISKDTLRKSVARLMAIRSALGMFDKDCPYNEISIS
;
A
#
# COMPACT_ATOMS: atom_id res chain seq x y z
N MET A 1 4.62 -10.60 13.22
CA MET A 1 6.05 -10.74 12.79
C MET A 1 6.94 -9.94 13.72
N THR A 2 8.08 -10.52 14.18
CA THR A 2 9.05 -9.83 15.04
C THR A 2 9.92 -8.85 14.24
N GLU A 3 10.48 -7.83 14.93
CA GLU A 3 11.38 -6.86 14.29
C GLU A 3 12.65 -7.53 13.74
N GLU A 4 13.22 -8.48 14.47
CA GLU A 4 14.39 -9.26 14.03
C GLU A 4 14.13 -9.99 12.70
N ASN A 5 12.98 -10.65 12.58
CA ASN A 5 12.63 -11.35 11.36
C ASN A 5 12.35 -10.37 10.21
N TYR A 6 11.75 -9.22 10.49
CA TYR A 6 11.55 -8.19 9.47
C TYR A 6 12.89 -7.63 8.93
N ILE A 7 13.88 -7.46 9.81
CA ILE A 7 15.25 -7.06 9.39
C ILE A 7 15.83 -8.11 8.41
N LYS A 8 15.68 -9.41 8.67
CA LYS A 8 16.12 -10.48 7.76
C LYS A 8 15.43 -10.38 6.39
N HIS A 9 14.13 -10.07 6.38
CA HIS A 9 13.40 -9.84 5.11
C HIS A 9 13.88 -8.58 4.37
N LYS A 10 14.21 -7.49 5.08
CA LYS A 10 14.82 -6.28 4.49
C LYS A 10 16.18 -6.60 3.85
N GLU A 11 17.03 -7.36 4.52
CA GLU A 11 18.31 -7.79 3.96
C GLU A 11 18.15 -8.67 2.71
N LYS A 12 17.20 -9.61 2.74
CA LYS A 12 16.86 -10.45 1.58
C LYS A 12 16.37 -9.61 0.42
N GLY A 13 15.47 -8.66 0.69
CA GLY A 13 14.97 -7.72 -0.30
C GLY A 13 16.07 -6.88 -0.92
N LYS A 14 17.00 -6.35 -0.11
CA LYS A 14 18.17 -5.62 -0.57
C LYS A 14 19.07 -6.48 -1.48
N LYS A 15 19.43 -7.70 -1.06
CA LYS A 15 20.24 -8.64 -1.84
C LYS A 15 19.61 -8.96 -3.21
N LEU A 16 18.28 -9.08 -3.27
CA LEU A 16 17.57 -9.30 -4.53
C LEU A 16 17.65 -8.06 -5.44
N ALA A 17 17.37 -6.88 -4.89
CA ALA A 17 17.41 -5.62 -5.65
C ALA A 17 18.81 -5.27 -6.16
N ASP A 18 19.87 -5.57 -5.39
CA ASP A 18 21.27 -5.31 -5.79
C ASP A 18 21.67 -6.11 -7.04
N ARG A 19 21.05 -7.27 -7.26
CA ARG A 19 21.29 -8.15 -8.42
C ARG A 19 20.50 -7.77 -9.67
N MET A 20 19.57 -6.81 -9.58
CA MET A 20 18.69 -6.42 -10.68
C MET A 20 19.35 -5.40 -11.62
N THR A 21 19.13 -5.58 -12.92
CA THR A 21 19.41 -4.56 -13.94
C THR A 21 18.45 -3.38 -13.81
N LEU A 22 18.69 -2.27 -14.50
CA LEU A 22 17.79 -1.11 -14.48
C LEU A 22 16.37 -1.48 -14.93
N ASN A 23 16.22 -2.19 -16.03
CA ASN A 23 14.91 -2.58 -16.55
C ASN A 23 14.19 -3.57 -15.63
N GLU A 24 14.92 -4.47 -14.96
CA GLU A 24 14.35 -5.37 -13.97
C GLU A 24 13.85 -4.62 -12.74
N LEU A 25 14.63 -3.64 -12.21
CA LEU A 25 14.18 -2.78 -11.12
C LEU A 25 12.86 -2.09 -11.49
N VAL A 26 12.80 -1.42 -12.63
CA VAL A 26 11.59 -0.72 -13.08
C VAL A 26 10.41 -1.67 -13.27
N SER A 27 10.66 -2.89 -13.74
CA SER A 27 9.61 -3.91 -13.90
C SER A 27 8.97 -4.34 -12.59
N GLN A 28 9.65 -4.16 -11.45
CA GLN A 28 9.11 -4.47 -10.11
C GLN A 28 8.35 -3.30 -9.48
N MET A 29 8.49 -2.08 -9.98
CA MET A 29 7.92 -0.86 -9.41
C MET A 29 6.51 -0.53 -9.93
N ARG A 30 5.88 -1.45 -10.65
CA ARG A 30 4.50 -1.31 -11.14
C ARG A 30 3.59 -2.35 -10.49
N ASN A 31 2.31 -2.02 -10.36
CA ASN A 31 1.33 -2.94 -9.75
C ASN A 31 1.30 -4.33 -10.40
N SER A 32 1.59 -4.44 -11.69
CA SER A 32 1.84 -5.71 -12.39
C SER A 32 3.34 -5.89 -12.57
N SER A 33 4.00 -6.50 -11.59
CA SER A 33 5.44 -6.78 -11.58
C SER A 33 5.77 -8.00 -12.43
N LYS A 34 6.72 -7.88 -13.36
CA LYS A 34 7.12 -8.98 -14.25
C LYS A 34 7.98 -10.03 -13.54
N SER A 35 7.99 -11.25 -14.06
CA SER A 35 8.92 -12.28 -13.60
C SER A 35 10.36 -11.95 -13.97
N ILE A 36 11.31 -12.38 -13.11
CA ILE A 36 12.75 -12.31 -13.38
C ILE A 36 13.30 -13.74 -13.23
N LYS A 37 13.23 -14.52 -14.32
CA LYS A 37 13.55 -15.96 -14.31
C LYS A 37 14.94 -16.26 -13.74
N ARG A 38 15.98 -15.50 -14.11
CA ARG A 38 17.36 -15.69 -13.63
C ARG A 38 17.54 -15.50 -12.12
N LEU A 39 16.60 -14.80 -11.46
CA LEU A 39 16.57 -14.59 -10.00
C LEU A 39 15.50 -15.44 -9.31
N ASN A 40 14.81 -16.31 -10.05
CA ASN A 40 13.67 -17.10 -9.55
C ASN A 40 12.57 -16.24 -8.91
N ILE A 41 12.33 -15.05 -9.49
CA ILE A 41 11.26 -14.17 -9.06
C ILE A 41 10.07 -14.36 -10.00
N LYS A 42 8.96 -14.85 -9.46
CA LYS A 42 7.72 -15.00 -10.22
C LYS A 42 7.05 -13.65 -10.46
N GLN A 43 6.22 -13.57 -11.48
CA GLN A 43 5.31 -12.45 -11.72
C GLN A 43 4.43 -12.24 -10.47
N TYR A 44 4.00 -10.98 -10.23
CA TYR A 44 3.15 -10.66 -9.10
C TYR A 44 2.27 -9.46 -9.41
N ASN A 45 1.01 -9.50 -8.98
CA ASN A 45 0.12 -8.35 -9.03
C ASN A 45 -0.15 -7.83 -7.62
N TRP A 46 0.17 -6.54 -7.41
CA TRP A 46 0.03 -5.86 -6.12
C TRP A 46 -1.41 -5.42 -5.84
N TRP A 47 -2.25 -5.34 -6.86
CA TRP A 47 -3.61 -4.84 -6.72
C TRP A 47 -4.56 -5.96 -6.30
N ASN A 48 -4.96 -5.96 -5.05
CA ASN A 48 -5.96 -6.85 -4.51
C ASN A 48 -6.86 -6.08 -3.54
N GLU A 49 -8.12 -6.47 -3.47
CA GLU A 49 -9.15 -5.80 -2.69
C GLU A 49 -9.64 -6.71 -1.56
N GLY A 50 -9.73 -6.17 -0.34
CA GLY A 50 -10.14 -6.89 0.86
C GLY A 50 -10.76 -6.02 1.93
N LEU A 51 -11.52 -4.98 1.54
CA LEU A 51 -12.05 -3.99 2.46
C LEU A 51 -13.04 -4.60 3.48
N HIS A 52 -13.97 -5.45 2.99
CA HIS A 52 -14.94 -6.17 3.81
C HIS A 52 -15.22 -7.58 3.30
N GLY A 53 -14.19 -8.22 2.79
CA GLY A 53 -14.17 -9.54 2.14
C GLY A 53 -13.23 -9.51 0.95
N VAL A 54 -12.72 -10.67 0.55
CA VAL A 54 -11.89 -10.79 -0.67
C VAL A 54 -12.76 -10.44 -1.88
N ALA A 55 -12.41 -9.40 -2.60
CA ALA A 55 -13.20 -8.95 -3.75
C ALA A 55 -12.56 -9.31 -5.09
N ARG A 56 -13.40 -9.49 -6.10
CA ARG A 56 -13.02 -9.73 -7.52
C ARG A 56 -12.17 -10.98 -7.76
N ALA A 57 -12.21 -11.93 -6.82
CA ALA A 57 -11.46 -13.18 -6.88
C ALA A 57 -12.37 -14.42 -6.70
N GLY A 58 -13.58 -14.40 -7.29
CA GLY A 58 -14.58 -15.42 -7.13
C GLY A 58 -15.38 -15.29 -5.83
N VAL A 59 -15.99 -16.38 -5.37
CA VAL A 59 -16.80 -16.42 -4.14
C VAL A 59 -15.91 -16.31 -2.90
N ALA A 60 -16.32 -15.48 -1.95
CA ALA A 60 -15.67 -15.30 -0.65
C ALA A 60 -16.70 -14.84 0.39
N THR A 61 -16.35 -14.88 1.67
CA THR A 61 -17.16 -14.31 2.73
C THR A 61 -17.26 -12.78 2.58
N VAL A 62 -18.48 -12.25 2.63
CA VAL A 62 -18.74 -10.82 2.57
C VAL A 62 -19.20 -10.35 3.96
N PHE A 63 -18.42 -9.47 4.55
CA PHE A 63 -18.73 -8.81 5.80
C PHE A 63 -19.49 -7.50 5.57
N PRO A 64 -20.13 -6.91 6.61
CA PRO A 64 -20.66 -5.56 6.50
C PRO A 64 -19.60 -4.53 6.06
N GLN A 65 -20.03 -3.43 5.47
CA GLN A 65 -19.14 -2.31 5.14
C GLN A 65 -18.42 -1.79 6.38
N ALA A 66 -17.24 -1.19 6.20
CA ALA A 66 -16.39 -0.73 7.30
C ALA A 66 -17.13 0.22 8.27
N ILE A 67 -17.97 1.14 7.75
CA ILE A 67 -18.76 2.04 8.58
C ILE A 67 -19.77 1.29 9.46
N CYS A 68 -20.32 0.19 8.98
CA CYS A 68 -21.23 -0.67 9.75
C CYS A 68 -20.47 -1.48 10.81
N MET A 69 -19.30 -2.03 10.45
CA MET A 69 -18.42 -2.69 11.42
C MET A 69 -17.99 -1.73 12.53
N ALA A 70 -17.71 -0.47 12.19
CA ALA A 70 -17.34 0.56 13.15
C ALA A 70 -18.44 0.87 14.17
N SER A 71 -19.71 0.76 13.76
CA SER A 71 -20.87 0.99 14.64
C SER A 71 -20.97 -0.03 15.77
N THR A 72 -20.23 -1.13 15.71
CA THR A 72 -20.18 -2.13 16.81
C THR A 72 -19.28 -1.68 17.96
N PHE A 73 -18.33 -0.76 17.72
CA PHE A 73 -17.27 -0.39 18.66
C PHE A 73 -16.44 -1.58 19.15
N ASP A 74 -16.43 -2.69 18.41
CA ASP A 74 -15.77 -3.95 18.78
C ASP A 74 -14.51 -4.20 17.92
N GLU A 75 -13.35 -3.82 18.46
CA GLU A 75 -12.07 -4.02 17.80
C GLU A 75 -11.73 -5.51 17.58
N LYS A 76 -12.18 -6.39 18.51
CA LYS A 76 -11.93 -7.82 18.41
C LYS A 76 -12.70 -8.44 17.25
N ALA A 77 -13.96 -8.02 17.07
CA ALA A 77 -14.77 -8.44 15.95
C ALA A 77 -14.16 -7.98 14.62
N VAL A 78 -13.70 -6.71 14.52
CA VAL A 78 -13.03 -6.20 13.32
C VAL A 78 -11.76 -6.97 13.02
N LYS A 79 -10.90 -7.24 14.03
CA LYS A 79 -9.69 -8.05 13.87
C LYS A 79 -10.01 -9.47 13.40
N LYS A 80 -11.07 -10.09 13.93
CA LYS A 80 -11.51 -11.42 13.53
C LYS A 80 -11.99 -11.47 12.08
N CYS A 81 -12.78 -10.49 11.65
CA CYS A 81 -13.20 -10.36 10.25
C CYS A 81 -11.99 -10.23 9.32
N ALA A 82 -11.03 -9.38 9.68
CA ALA A 82 -9.81 -9.17 8.92
C ALA A 82 -8.94 -10.43 8.83
N ASP A 83 -8.85 -11.21 9.89
CA ASP A 83 -8.13 -12.49 9.91
C ASP A 83 -8.77 -13.52 8.97
N ILE A 84 -10.11 -13.59 8.92
CA ILE A 84 -10.83 -14.43 7.97
C ILE A 84 -10.56 -13.98 6.53
N ILE A 85 -10.63 -12.68 6.26
CA ILE A 85 -10.30 -12.11 4.93
C ILE A 85 -8.88 -12.50 4.50
N ALA A 86 -7.91 -12.38 5.41
CA ALA A 86 -6.52 -12.75 5.12
C ALA A 86 -6.37 -14.26 4.85
N THR A 87 -7.08 -15.10 5.59
CA THR A 87 -7.08 -16.56 5.40
C THR A 87 -7.65 -16.95 4.05
N GLU A 88 -8.80 -16.38 3.66
CA GLU A 88 -9.39 -16.60 2.34
C GLU A 88 -8.50 -16.06 1.21
N THR A 89 -7.84 -14.90 1.44
CA THR A 89 -6.85 -14.36 0.49
C THR A 89 -5.70 -15.35 0.28
N ARG A 90 -5.18 -15.95 1.34
CA ARG A 90 -4.13 -16.99 1.26
C ARG A 90 -4.58 -18.22 0.50
N ALA A 91 -5.76 -18.75 0.83
CA ALA A 91 -6.32 -19.93 0.14
C ALA A 91 -6.39 -19.68 -1.38
N LYS A 92 -6.93 -18.54 -1.77
CA LYS A 92 -7.07 -18.15 -3.19
C LYS A 92 -5.71 -17.90 -3.86
N PHE A 93 -4.79 -17.26 -3.18
CA PHE A 93 -3.43 -17.05 -3.67
C PHE A 93 -2.73 -18.39 -3.88
N ASN A 94 -2.74 -19.29 -2.90
CA ASN A 94 -2.09 -20.58 -2.99
C ASN A 94 -2.62 -21.41 -4.17
N GLU A 95 -3.95 -21.40 -4.37
CA GLU A 95 -4.57 -22.06 -5.52
C GLU A 95 -4.17 -21.42 -6.85
N SER A 96 -4.16 -20.08 -6.92
CA SER A 96 -3.71 -19.37 -8.13
C SER A 96 -2.25 -19.67 -8.46
N GLN A 97 -1.37 -19.83 -7.43
CA GLN A 97 0.03 -20.19 -7.66
C GLN A 97 0.21 -21.61 -8.23
N LYS A 98 -0.65 -22.57 -7.84
CA LYS A 98 -0.66 -23.93 -8.42
C LYS A 98 -1.04 -23.91 -9.91
N ASN A 99 -1.95 -23.01 -10.26
CA ASN A 99 -2.45 -22.83 -11.63
C ASN A 99 -1.61 -21.83 -12.46
N GLU A 100 -0.50 -21.34 -11.92
CA GLU A 100 0.36 -20.30 -12.53
C GLU A 100 -0.41 -19.03 -12.94
N ASP A 101 -1.50 -18.71 -12.24
CA ASP A 101 -2.32 -17.49 -12.44
C ASP A 101 -1.81 -16.37 -11.55
N TYR A 102 -1.09 -15.42 -12.14
CA TYR A 102 -0.53 -14.22 -11.51
C TYR A 102 -1.28 -12.93 -11.90
N SER A 103 -2.51 -13.07 -12.33
CA SER A 103 -3.33 -11.94 -12.78
C SER A 103 -3.74 -11.02 -11.62
N ILE A 104 -4.41 -9.92 -11.95
CA ILE A 104 -4.96 -8.98 -10.99
C ILE A 104 -5.93 -9.69 -10.01
N TYR A 105 -5.94 -9.27 -8.75
CA TYR A 105 -6.72 -9.84 -7.64
C TYR A 105 -6.33 -11.26 -7.21
N LYS A 106 -5.14 -11.71 -7.58
CA LYS A 106 -4.59 -13.04 -7.23
C LYS A 106 -3.36 -12.97 -6.30
N GLY A 107 -3.09 -11.80 -5.72
CA GLY A 107 -1.94 -11.57 -4.83
C GLY A 107 -2.34 -11.58 -3.35
N LEU A 108 -1.38 -11.17 -2.51
CA LEU A 108 -1.48 -11.13 -1.05
C LEU A 108 -1.42 -9.71 -0.47
N THR A 109 -1.34 -8.68 -1.31
CA THR A 109 -1.29 -7.29 -0.89
C THR A 109 -2.68 -6.67 -1.03
N LEU A 110 -3.41 -6.61 0.07
CA LEU A 110 -4.76 -6.03 0.12
C LEU A 110 -4.66 -4.51 0.28
N TRP A 111 -5.24 -3.77 -0.67
CA TRP A 111 -5.26 -2.30 -0.59
C TRP A 111 -6.39 -1.81 0.31
N SER A 112 -6.30 -2.16 1.56
CA SER A 112 -7.19 -1.87 2.68
C SER A 112 -6.43 -1.89 4.02
N PRO A 113 -6.92 -1.20 5.06
CA PRO A 113 -8.20 -0.50 5.21
C PRO A 113 -8.18 0.92 4.66
N ASN A 114 -9.40 1.49 4.45
CA ASN A 114 -9.57 2.92 4.25
C ASN A 114 -9.75 3.59 5.63
N ILE A 115 -8.73 4.31 6.07
CA ILE A 115 -8.69 5.02 7.37
C ILE A 115 -8.79 6.53 7.22
N ASN A 116 -9.39 7.00 6.12
CA ASN A 116 -9.71 8.41 5.96
C ASN A 116 -10.87 8.81 6.89
N ILE A 117 -10.90 10.07 7.30
CA ILE A 117 -11.97 10.62 8.14
C ILE A 117 -13.17 10.99 7.28
N PHE A 118 -14.36 10.49 7.64
CA PHE A 118 -15.62 10.78 6.99
C PHE A 118 -16.17 12.13 7.45
N ARG A 119 -15.73 13.22 6.80
CA ARG A 119 -16.08 14.61 7.21
C ARG A 119 -17.40 15.10 6.62
N ASP A 120 -17.75 14.68 5.42
CA ASP A 120 -18.92 15.18 4.69
C ASP A 120 -19.75 13.99 4.19
N PRO A 121 -21.05 13.89 4.53
CA PRO A 121 -21.91 12.79 4.11
C PRO A 121 -22.10 12.69 2.59
N ARG A 122 -21.79 13.75 1.84
CA ARG A 122 -21.81 13.75 0.37
C ARG A 122 -20.60 13.04 -0.25
N TRP A 123 -19.57 12.74 0.53
CA TRP A 123 -18.42 12.02 0.00
C TRP A 123 -18.81 10.59 -0.36
N GLY A 124 -18.66 10.21 -1.65
CA GLY A 124 -19.13 8.95 -2.21
C GLY A 124 -18.48 7.69 -1.65
N ARG A 125 -17.35 7.80 -0.90
CA ARG A 125 -16.60 6.69 -0.31
C ARG A 125 -16.67 6.63 1.21
N GLY A 126 -17.55 7.41 1.83
CA GLY A 126 -17.69 7.45 3.30
C GLY A 126 -17.97 6.08 3.93
N HIS A 127 -18.76 5.24 3.27
CA HIS A 127 -19.09 3.88 3.73
C HIS A 127 -17.88 2.93 3.83
N GLU A 128 -16.80 3.22 3.12
CA GLU A 128 -15.56 2.45 3.18
C GLU A 128 -14.75 2.72 4.46
N THR A 129 -15.11 3.73 5.26
CA THR A 129 -14.34 4.23 6.40
C THR A 129 -14.93 3.78 7.73
N TYR A 130 -14.19 3.99 8.82
CA TYR A 130 -14.64 3.74 10.19
C TYR A 130 -15.36 4.95 10.83
N GLY A 131 -15.68 6.01 10.06
CA GLY A 131 -16.43 7.16 10.51
C GLY A 131 -15.61 8.43 10.62
N GLU A 132 -16.11 9.37 11.45
CA GLU A 132 -15.55 10.71 11.56
C GLU A 132 -14.58 10.89 12.74
N ASP A 133 -14.57 9.97 13.69
CA ASP A 133 -13.74 10.08 14.89
C ASP A 133 -12.32 9.53 14.64
N PRO A 134 -11.25 10.34 14.84
CA PRO A 134 -9.89 9.92 14.62
C PRO A 134 -9.41 8.81 15.56
N TYR A 135 -9.90 8.78 16.79
CA TYR A 135 -9.50 7.75 17.76
C TYR A 135 -10.12 6.40 17.42
N LEU A 136 -11.43 6.36 17.18
CA LEU A 136 -12.14 5.14 16.77
C LEU A 136 -11.52 4.58 15.47
N THR A 137 -11.29 5.45 14.47
CA THR A 137 -10.64 5.08 13.21
C THR A 137 -9.25 4.52 13.45
N SER A 138 -8.47 5.08 14.39
CA SER A 138 -7.15 4.58 14.74
C SER A 138 -7.22 3.17 15.36
N VAL A 139 -8.13 2.95 16.32
CA VAL A 139 -8.28 1.66 17.01
C VAL A 139 -8.73 0.58 16.04
N LEU A 140 -9.81 0.82 15.30
CA LEU A 140 -10.38 -0.18 14.38
C LEU A 140 -9.50 -0.41 13.16
N GLY A 141 -8.86 0.66 12.65
CA GLY A 141 -7.88 0.55 11.57
C GLY A 141 -6.67 -0.31 11.96
N CYS A 142 -6.14 -0.13 13.17
CA CYS A 142 -5.07 -0.99 13.70
C CYS A 142 -5.52 -2.44 13.85
N ALA A 143 -6.70 -2.67 14.42
CA ALA A 143 -7.26 -4.02 14.59
C ALA A 143 -7.43 -4.74 13.24
N PHE A 144 -7.91 -4.04 12.22
CA PHE A 144 -8.03 -4.57 10.85
C PHE A 144 -6.65 -4.92 10.27
N ILE A 145 -5.67 -4.01 10.37
CA ILE A 145 -4.30 -4.23 9.87
C ILE A 145 -3.66 -5.45 10.54
N GLU A 146 -3.77 -5.56 11.86
CA GLU A 146 -3.26 -6.70 12.62
C GLU A 146 -3.91 -8.01 12.18
N GLY A 147 -5.23 -8.04 12.00
CA GLY A 147 -5.96 -9.21 11.50
C GLY A 147 -5.49 -9.63 10.10
N ILE A 148 -5.31 -8.68 9.18
CA ILE A 148 -4.78 -8.97 7.83
C ILE A 148 -3.36 -9.51 7.88
N GLN A 149 -2.48 -8.91 8.70
CA GLN A 149 -1.06 -9.27 8.72
C GLN A 149 -0.79 -10.57 9.49
N GLY A 150 -1.70 -10.96 10.40
CA GLY A 150 -1.59 -12.20 11.18
C GLY A 150 -0.52 -12.16 12.28
N ASP A 151 -0.42 -13.23 13.05
CA ASP A 151 0.34 -13.29 14.30
C ASP A 151 1.64 -14.12 14.21
N ASP A 152 1.98 -14.68 13.04
CA ASP A 152 3.21 -15.46 12.89
C ASP A 152 4.45 -14.57 13.10
N GLU A 153 5.46 -15.12 13.82
CA GLU A 153 6.65 -14.37 14.18
C GLU A 153 7.58 -14.06 12.99
N LYS A 154 7.51 -14.87 11.93
CA LYS A 154 8.42 -14.78 10.78
C LYS A 154 7.74 -14.24 9.53
N TYR A 155 6.47 -14.58 9.28
CA TYR A 155 5.78 -14.26 8.05
C TYR A 155 4.48 -13.48 8.27
N MET A 156 4.11 -12.66 7.30
CA MET A 156 2.77 -12.05 7.24
C MET A 156 1.80 -13.00 6.53
N LYS A 157 0.56 -13.09 7.03
CA LYS A 157 -0.52 -13.82 6.38
C LYS A 157 -0.91 -13.16 5.06
N ALA A 158 -1.18 -11.86 5.10
CA ALA A 158 -1.32 -10.98 3.94
C ALA A 158 -0.74 -9.60 4.29
N SER A 159 -0.59 -8.71 3.32
CA SER A 159 -0.11 -7.35 3.52
C SER A 159 -1.28 -6.39 3.52
N ALA A 160 -1.45 -5.62 4.58
CA ALA A 160 -2.39 -4.50 4.63
C ALA A 160 -1.79 -3.24 4.00
N CYS A 161 -2.64 -2.36 3.48
CA CYS A 161 -2.25 -1.07 2.91
C CYS A 161 -3.21 0.02 3.39
N ALA A 162 -2.76 0.83 4.34
CA ALA A 162 -3.55 1.95 4.86
C ALA A 162 -3.73 3.02 3.78
N LYS A 163 -4.97 3.45 3.54
CA LYS A 163 -5.28 4.40 2.47
C LYS A 163 -6.35 5.41 2.89
N HIS A 164 -6.39 6.55 2.23
CA HIS A 164 -5.48 7.14 1.25
C HIS A 164 -4.72 8.28 1.92
N PHE A 165 -3.42 8.23 1.95
CA PHE A 165 -2.56 9.19 2.65
C PHE A 165 -2.33 10.43 1.78
N CYS A 166 -2.82 11.62 2.14
CA CYS A 166 -3.61 11.94 3.31
C CYS A 166 -4.68 13.00 2.99
N VAL A 167 -5.53 13.29 3.99
CA VAL A 167 -6.60 14.30 3.90
C VAL A 167 -7.51 14.06 2.66
N HIS A 168 -7.96 12.82 2.49
CA HIS A 168 -8.75 12.39 1.33
C HIS A 168 -10.21 12.16 1.72
N SER A 169 -11.01 13.23 1.71
CA SER A 169 -12.46 13.20 1.89
C SER A 169 -13.12 14.43 1.23
N GLY A 170 -12.48 14.95 0.20
CA GLY A 170 -12.98 16.10 -0.57
C GLY A 170 -14.09 15.73 -1.56
N PRO A 171 -14.61 16.71 -2.30
CA PRO A 171 -15.65 16.49 -3.29
C PRO A 171 -15.23 15.44 -4.33
N GLU A 172 -16.05 14.40 -4.54
CA GLU A 172 -15.72 13.27 -5.40
C GLU A 172 -15.43 13.68 -6.85
N GLY A 173 -16.20 14.63 -7.38
CA GLY A 173 -15.98 15.17 -8.75
C GLY A 173 -14.64 15.91 -8.93
N LEU A 174 -13.98 16.30 -7.83
CA LEU A 174 -12.72 17.03 -7.84
C LEU A 174 -11.53 16.19 -7.36
N ARG A 175 -11.70 14.90 -7.08
CA ARG A 175 -10.67 14.07 -6.42
C ARG A 175 -9.28 14.17 -7.05
N HIS A 176 -9.20 14.32 -8.37
CA HIS A 176 -7.95 14.43 -9.14
C HIS A 176 -7.32 15.84 -9.15
N THR A 177 -8.08 16.86 -8.78
CA THR A 177 -7.64 18.27 -8.84
C THR A 177 -7.69 18.96 -7.49
N PHE A 178 -8.37 18.36 -6.52
CA PHE A 178 -8.62 18.95 -5.20
C PHE A 178 -7.32 19.29 -4.48
N ASN A 179 -7.30 20.47 -3.86
CA ASN A 179 -6.26 20.85 -2.92
C ASN A 179 -6.91 21.00 -1.55
N ALA A 180 -6.67 20.04 -0.67
CA ALA A 180 -7.17 20.10 0.70
C ALA A 180 -6.37 21.15 1.46
N GLU A 181 -6.98 22.30 1.70
CA GLU A 181 -6.43 23.34 2.56
C GLU A 181 -6.83 23.02 4.00
N VAL A 182 -5.85 22.73 4.82
CA VAL A 182 -6.06 22.26 6.18
C VAL A 182 -5.14 23.00 7.14
N SER A 183 -5.67 23.40 8.30
CA SER A 183 -4.86 24.00 9.36
C SER A 183 -3.87 22.98 9.93
N LYS A 184 -2.77 23.44 10.52
CA LYS A 184 -1.83 22.55 11.21
C LYS A 184 -2.51 21.76 12.31
N LYS A 185 -3.44 22.38 13.05
CA LYS A 185 -4.21 21.74 14.10
C LYS A 185 -5.06 20.58 13.54
N ASP A 186 -5.91 20.85 12.54
CA ASP A 186 -6.78 19.82 11.97
C ASP A 186 -5.98 18.70 11.31
N PHE A 187 -4.86 19.03 10.69
CA PHE A 187 -3.97 18.04 10.10
C PHE A 187 -3.50 17.02 11.15
N TYR A 188 -2.94 17.50 12.28
CA TYR A 188 -2.38 16.63 13.30
C TYR A 188 -3.42 16.05 14.29
N GLU A 189 -4.56 16.70 14.50
CA GLU A 189 -5.57 16.23 15.45
C GLU A 189 -6.68 15.40 14.80
N THR A 190 -6.90 15.55 13.49
CA THR A 190 -8.04 14.92 12.81
C THR A 190 -7.60 13.96 11.71
N TYR A 191 -6.76 14.42 10.75
CA TYR A 191 -6.58 13.69 9.50
C TYR A 191 -5.49 12.63 9.51
N ILE A 192 -4.42 12.81 10.30
CA ILE A 192 -3.28 11.88 10.28
C ILE A 192 -3.15 10.96 11.49
N PRO A 193 -3.88 11.10 12.62
CA PRO A 193 -3.70 10.22 13.78
C PRO A 193 -3.89 8.73 13.44
N ALA A 194 -4.86 8.38 12.59
CA ALA A 194 -5.09 6.99 12.20
C ALA A 194 -3.93 6.42 11.38
N PHE A 195 -3.30 7.21 10.52
CA PHE A 195 -2.10 6.79 9.76
C PHE A 195 -0.88 6.65 10.67
N GLU A 196 -0.70 7.57 11.62
CA GLU A 196 0.37 7.46 12.62
C GLU A 196 0.21 6.20 13.47
N ALA A 197 -1.02 5.91 13.94
CA ALA A 197 -1.32 4.69 14.66
C ALA A 197 -1.08 3.44 13.81
N ALA A 198 -1.52 3.42 12.56
CA ALA A 198 -1.27 2.32 11.64
C ALA A 198 0.22 2.02 11.46
N VAL A 199 1.07 3.05 11.38
CA VAL A 199 2.53 2.90 11.26
C VAL A 199 3.15 2.49 12.59
N LYS A 200 2.90 3.24 13.66
CA LYS A 200 3.62 3.10 14.93
C LYS A 200 3.12 1.91 15.76
N LYS A 201 1.80 1.64 15.77
CA LYS A 201 1.19 0.57 16.58
C LYS A 201 1.01 -0.71 15.78
N ALA A 202 0.26 -0.66 14.67
CA ALA A 202 -0.04 -1.87 13.89
C ALA A 202 1.06 -2.27 12.91
N LYS A 203 2.12 -1.49 12.76
CA LYS A 203 3.26 -1.80 11.85
C LYS A 203 2.78 -2.15 10.44
N VAL A 204 1.89 -1.31 9.90
CA VAL A 204 1.31 -1.54 8.56
C VAL A 204 2.39 -1.70 7.50
N SER A 205 2.24 -2.70 6.65
CA SER A 205 3.22 -3.07 5.64
C SER A 205 3.16 -2.21 4.36
N GLY A 206 2.03 -1.55 4.11
CA GLY A 206 1.84 -0.65 2.97
C GLY A 206 1.06 0.61 3.33
N VAL A 207 1.33 1.69 2.61
CA VAL A 207 0.55 2.95 2.65
C VAL A 207 0.31 3.40 1.22
N MET A 208 -0.92 3.81 0.90
CA MET A 208 -1.28 4.33 -0.41
C MET A 208 -1.48 5.84 -0.36
N GLY A 209 -0.79 6.56 -1.25
CA GLY A 209 -0.96 8.00 -1.41
C GLY A 209 -2.26 8.37 -2.11
N ALA A 210 -2.89 9.43 -1.64
CA ALA A 210 -4.14 9.93 -2.18
C ALA A 210 -3.98 10.65 -3.52
N TYR A 211 -5.07 10.80 -4.26
CA TYR A 211 -5.11 11.58 -5.51
C TYR A 211 -4.87 13.07 -5.30
N ASN A 212 -5.40 13.63 -4.22
CA ASN A 212 -5.45 15.07 -3.97
C ASN A 212 -4.08 15.67 -3.60
N ARG A 213 -4.06 16.99 -3.54
CA ARG A 213 -3.01 17.77 -2.86
C ARG A 213 -3.44 18.09 -1.44
N VAL A 214 -2.46 18.32 -0.58
CA VAL A 214 -2.65 18.87 0.77
C VAL A 214 -1.77 20.11 0.90
N ASN A 215 -2.38 21.27 1.14
CA ASN A 215 -1.69 22.56 1.22
C ASN A 215 -0.69 22.77 0.06
N GLY A 216 -1.13 22.40 -1.15
CA GLY A 216 -0.33 22.49 -2.37
C GLY A 216 0.58 21.28 -2.65
N GLU A 217 0.86 20.40 -1.69
CA GLU A 217 1.71 19.22 -1.87
C GLU A 217 0.92 18.07 -2.53
N SER A 218 1.45 17.46 -3.59
CA SER A 218 0.87 16.25 -4.20
C SER A 218 1.14 15.03 -3.33
N CYS A 219 0.12 14.36 -2.82
CA CYS A 219 0.28 13.27 -1.85
C CYS A 219 1.20 12.15 -2.33
N CYS A 220 1.21 11.83 -3.63
CA CYS A 220 2.06 10.78 -4.22
C CYS A 220 3.47 11.25 -4.60
N ALA A 221 3.82 12.54 -4.44
CA ALA A 221 5.12 13.09 -4.87
C ALA A 221 5.65 14.18 -3.92
N SER A 222 5.25 14.15 -2.65
CA SER A 222 5.72 15.09 -1.63
C SER A 222 6.75 14.43 -0.72
N ASP A 223 7.97 14.95 -0.72
CA ASP A 223 9.02 14.56 0.22
C ASP A 223 8.67 14.91 1.67
N LYS A 224 7.89 15.98 1.88
CA LYS A 224 7.42 16.38 3.21
C LYS A 224 6.50 15.33 3.82
N LEU A 225 5.56 14.80 3.03
CA LEU A 225 4.58 13.84 3.50
C LEU A 225 5.16 12.42 3.57
N ILE A 226 5.89 11.98 2.53
CA ILE A 226 6.34 10.59 2.44
C ILE A 226 7.69 10.40 3.16
N ASP A 227 8.73 11.15 2.77
CA ASP A 227 10.06 10.93 3.33
C ASP A 227 10.19 11.50 4.74
N LYS A 228 9.80 12.78 4.96
CA LYS A 228 10.01 13.43 6.24
C LYS A 228 9.03 12.95 7.31
N LEU A 229 7.72 13.05 7.05
CA LEU A 229 6.70 12.68 8.04
C LEU A 229 6.56 11.16 8.18
N LEU A 230 6.19 10.47 7.10
CA LEU A 230 5.85 9.04 7.17
C LEU A 230 7.09 8.20 7.49
N ARG A 231 8.20 8.36 6.75
CA ARG A 231 9.38 7.51 6.91
C ARG A 231 10.29 7.94 8.06
N LYS A 232 10.69 9.22 8.13
CA LYS A 232 11.69 9.66 9.12
C LYS A 232 11.06 9.90 10.49
N GLU A 233 9.95 10.60 10.57
CA GLU A 233 9.33 10.95 11.85
C GLU A 233 8.59 9.74 12.47
N TRP A 234 7.82 8.99 11.67
CA TRP A 234 7.05 7.85 12.17
C TRP A 234 7.77 6.50 12.06
N GLY A 235 8.86 6.44 11.30
CA GLY A 235 9.65 5.22 11.13
C GLY A 235 9.00 4.19 10.19
N PHE A 236 8.24 4.63 9.18
CA PHE A 236 7.62 3.73 8.22
C PHE A 236 8.65 3.04 7.31
N ASP A 237 8.76 1.74 7.44
CA ASP A 237 9.69 0.89 6.68
C ASP A 237 9.03 0.06 5.56
N GLY A 238 7.69 0.10 5.47
CA GLY A 238 6.93 -0.60 4.45
C GLY A 238 7.02 0.04 3.05
N TYR A 239 6.21 -0.46 2.10
CA TYR A 239 6.12 0.12 0.77
C TYR A 239 5.07 1.25 0.71
N PHE A 240 5.37 2.26 -0.11
CA PHE A 240 4.41 3.31 -0.46
C PHE A 240 3.97 3.14 -1.91
N VAL A 241 2.66 3.08 -2.13
CA VAL A 241 2.07 2.95 -3.47
C VAL A 241 1.25 4.19 -3.83
N SER A 242 1.27 4.59 -5.10
CA SER A 242 0.34 5.61 -5.59
C SER A 242 -1.07 5.03 -5.74
N ASP A 243 -2.10 5.85 -5.53
CA ASP A 243 -3.42 5.50 -6.05
C ASP A 243 -3.39 5.37 -7.58
N CYS A 244 -4.39 4.72 -8.18
CA CYS A 244 -4.37 4.35 -9.59
C CYS A 244 -4.35 5.59 -10.49
N ALA A 245 -3.31 5.67 -11.33
CA ALA A 245 -3.01 6.83 -12.19
C ALA A 245 -2.69 8.15 -11.46
N ALA A 246 -2.52 8.17 -10.13
CA ALA A 246 -2.27 9.40 -9.36
C ALA A 246 -0.93 10.09 -9.73
N ILE A 247 0.03 9.36 -10.30
CA ILE A 247 1.26 10.00 -10.83
C ILE A 247 0.98 10.84 -12.08
N LEU A 248 -0.03 10.46 -12.89
CA LEU A 248 -0.49 11.32 -14.00
C LEU A 248 -1.10 12.63 -13.47
N ASP A 249 -1.77 12.60 -12.32
CA ASP A 249 -2.32 13.81 -11.71
C ASP A 249 -1.22 14.78 -11.27
N VAL A 250 -0.09 14.30 -10.75
CA VAL A 250 1.08 15.13 -10.43
C VAL A 250 1.52 15.96 -11.64
N ILE A 251 1.44 15.37 -12.84
CA ILE A 251 1.88 15.98 -14.09
C ILE A 251 0.77 16.88 -14.65
N TYR A 252 -0.39 16.30 -14.96
CA TYR A 252 -1.42 16.96 -15.77
C TYR A 252 -2.45 17.77 -14.97
N LYS A 253 -2.72 17.38 -13.71
CA LYS A 253 -3.74 18.02 -12.86
C LYS A 253 -3.12 18.96 -11.82
N HIS A 254 -2.08 18.50 -11.14
CA HIS A 254 -1.38 19.31 -10.13
C HIS A 254 -0.32 20.23 -10.76
N LYS A 255 0.07 19.99 -12.01
CA LYS A 255 1.01 20.81 -12.81
C LYS A 255 2.37 21.01 -12.10
N LYS A 256 2.85 19.98 -11.37
CA LYS A 256 4.15 20.04 -10.71
C LYS A 256 5.32 19.95 -11.70
N THR A 257 5.07 19.36 -12.85
CA THR A 257 5.95 19.31 -14.02
C THR A 257 5.12 19.05 -15.27
N PHE A 258 5.65 19.41 -16.45
CA PHE A 258 5.07 19.04 -17.74
C PHE A 258 5.83 17.91 -18.43
N ASN A 259 6.91 17.41 -17.80
CA ASN A 259 7.71 16.30 -18.31
C ASN A 259 7.35 15.01 -17.56
N PRO A 260 6.74 14.00 -18.22
CA PRO A 260 6.33 12.75 -17.56
C PRO A 260 7.50 11.96 -16.94
N ALA A 261 8.68 11.95 -17.56
CA ALA A 261 9.86 11.29 -17.00
C ALA A 261 10.32 12.00 -15.70
N LYS A 262 10.24 13.34 -15.66
CA LYS A 262 10.51 14.10 -14.43
C LYS A 262 9.44 13.84 -13.37
N GLY A 263 8.16 13.71 -13.76
CA GLY A 263 7.06 13.37 -12.85
C GLY A 263 7.25 11.99 -12.19
N ALA A 264 7.65 10.98 -12.97
CA ALA A 264 8.02 9.66 -12.44
C ALA A 264 9.16 9.78 -11.41
N ALA A 265 10.23 10.49 -11.76
CA ALA A 265 11.38 10.70 -10.88
C ALA A 265 11.00 11.45 -9.59
N MET A 266 10.14 12.48 -9.67
CA MET A 266 9.67 13.23 -8.50
C MET A 266 8.95 12.32 -7.50
N ALA A 267 8.06 11.45 -7.96
CA ALA A 267 7.34 10.53 -7.09
C ALA A 267 8.28 9.54 -6.39
N VAL A 268 9.21 8.91 -7.13
CA VAL A 268 10.15 7.95 -6.53
C VAL A 268 11.14 8.64 -5.61
N ASN A 269 11.66 9.83 -5.96
CA ASN A 269 12.53 10.62 -5.09
C ASN A 269 11.84 11.04 -3.79
N ALA A 270 10.52 11.28 -3.83
CA ALA A 270 9.73 11.54 -2.63
C ALA A 270 9.48 10.29 -1.77
N GLY A 271 9.72 9.08 -2.30
CA GLY A 271 9.57 7.82 -1.57
C GLY A 271 8.38 6.97 -1.98
N CYS A 272 7.72 7.27 -3.12
CA CYS A 272 6.69 6.41 -3.72
C CYS A 272 7.35 5.24 -4.45
N ASP A 273 7.26 4.05 -3.87
CA ASP A 273 7.99 2.85 -4.33
C ASP A 273 7.30 2.14 -5.48
N LEU A 274 5.97 2.16 -5.48
CA LEU A 274 5.12 1.39 -6.39
C LEU A 274 4.10 2.30 -7.07
N GLU A 275 3.92 2.12 -8.37
CA GLU A 275 2.88 2.80 -9.13
C GLU A 275 1.73 1.87 -9.49
N CYS A 276 0.51 2.29 -9.21
CA CYS A 276 -0.68 1.78 -9.91
C CYS A 276 -0.90 2.63 -11.17
N GLY A 277 -0.23 2.25 -12.25
CA GLY A 277 -0.26 3.05 -13.48
C GLY A 277 0.82 2.67 -14.48
N VAL A 278 1.18 3.65 -15.34
CA VAL A 278 2.08 3.43 -16.48
C VAL A 278 3.29 4.36 -16.53
N VAL A 279 3.30 5.42 -15.70
CA VAL A 279 4.31 6.49 -15.80
C VAL A 279 5.71 5.99 -15.41
N TYR A 280 5.80 5.03 -14.47
CA TYR A 280 7.08 4.44 -14.09
C TYR A 280 7.78 3.65 -15.19
N SER A 281 7.09 3.36 -16.30
CA SER A 281 7.77 2.84 -17.51
C SER A 281 8.81 3.82 -18.07
N LEU A 282 8.71 5.10 -17.72
CA LEU A 282 9.65 6.16 -18.13
C LEU A 282 10.87 6.30 -17.21
N LEU A 283 10.94 5.55 -16.11
CA LEU A 283 12.08 5.65 -15.18
C LEU A 283 13.44 5.33 -15.81
N PRO A 284 13.60 4.42 -16.81
CA PRO A 284 14.87 4.27 -17.51
C PRO A 284 15.30 5.57 -18.20
N LEU A 285 14.37 6.29 -18.84
CA LEU A 285 14.63 7.61 -19.43
C LEU A 285 14.96 8.63 -18.34
N SER A 286 14.25 8.60 -17.20
CA SER A 286 14.51 9.49 -16.06
C SER A 286 15.93 9.33 -15.52
N VAL A 287 16.44 8.11 -15.46
CA VAL A 287 17.84 7.81 -15.08
C VAL A 287 18.81 8.36 -16.13
N GLY A 288 18.54 8.11 -17.42
CA GLY A 288 19.38 8.59 -18.52
C GLY A 288 19.47 10.14 -18.57
N LEU A 289 18.40 10.84 -18.17
CA LEU A 289 18.35 12.30 -18.09
C LEU A 289 18.87 12.87 -16.76
N GLY A 290 19.32 12.03 -15.83
CA GLY A 290 19.84 12.47 -14.53
C GLY A 290 18.79 12.96 -13.53
N TYR A 291 17.49 12.72 -13.77
CA TYR A 291 16.42 13.13 -12.84
C TYR A 291 16.36 12.24 -11.58
N ILE A 292 16.85 11.03 -11.65
CA ILE A 292 16.89 10.06 -10.54
C ILE A 292 18.09 9.12 -10.70
N SER A 293 18.63 8.65 -9.58
CA SER A 293 19.71 7.67 -9.59
C SER A 293 19.17 6.22 -9.65
N LYS A 294 19.95 5.30 -10.22
CA LYS A 294 19.66 3.86 -10.15
C LYS A 294 19.61 3.36 -8.70
N ASP A 295 20.38 3.96 -7.80
CA ASP A 295 20.40 3.60 -6.37
C ASP A 295 19.10 3.96 -5.66
N THR A 296 18.45 5.05 -6.04
CA THR A 296 17.11 5.40 -5.53
C THR A 296 16.09 4.35 -5.94
N LEU A 297 16.11 3.90 -7.21
CA LEU A 297 15.24 2.79 -7.68
C LEU A 297 15.53 1.50 -6.91
N ARG A 298 16.80 1.20 -6.67
CA ARG A 298 17.24 0.01 -5.91
C ARG A 298 16.68 0.00 -4.49
N LYS A 299 16.70 1.16 -3.81
CA LYS A 299 16.12 1.32 -2.46
C LYS A 299 14.60 1.07 -2.46
N SER A 300 13.87 1.59 -3.42
CA SER A 300 12.43 1.35 -3.57
C SER A 300 12.13 -0.13 -3.81
N VAL A 301 12.84 -0.77 -4.75
CA VAL A 301 12.66 -2.19 -5.05
C VAL A 301 13.06 -3.08 -3.88
N ALA A 302 14.09 -2.69 -3.10
CA ALA A 302 14.47 -3.43 -1.88
C ALA A 302 13.30 -3.50 -0.88
N ARG A 303 12.55 -2.40 -0.67
CA ARG A 303 11.33 -2.40 0.16
C ARG A 303 10.24 -3.32 -0.40
N LEU A 304 10.00 -3.25 -1.70
CA LEU A 304 9.02 -4.13 -2.35
C LEU A 304 9.39 -5.62 -2.21
N MET A 305 10.67 -5.96 -2.41
CA MET A 305 11.14 -7.34 -2.24
C MET A 305 11.14 -7.79 -0.78
N ALA A 306 11.35 -6.88 0.17
CA ALA A 306 11.23 -7.18 1.59
C ALA A 306 9.80 -7.61 1.96
N ILE A 307 8.78 -6.90 1.47
CA ILE A 307 7.38 -7.27 1.67
C ILE A 307 7.07 -8.63 1.04
N ARG A 308 7.49 -8.88 -0.21
CA ARG A 308 7.30 -10.18 -0.86
C ARG A 308 8.02 -11.30 -0.10
N SER A 309 9.17 -11.01 0.50
CA SER A 309 9.88 -11.97 1.37
C SER A 309 9.12 -12.21 2.67
N ALA A 310 8.61 -11.16 3.32
CA ALA A 310 7.81 -11.28 4.54
C ALA A 310 6.47 -12.02 4.31
N LEU A 311 5.95 -11.98 3.08
CA LEU A 311 4.81 -12.81 2.65
C LEU A 311 5.20 -14.27 2.35
N GLY A 312 6.44 -14.69 2.58
CA GLY A 312 6.89 -16.06 2.34
C GLY A 312 7.03 -16.45 0.86
N MET A 313 6.98 -15.48 -0.07
CA MET A 313 6.95 -15.78 -1.51
C MET A 313 8.25 -16.37 -2.07
N PHE A 314 9.33 -16.35 -1.28
CA PHE A 314 10.64 -16.88 -1.66
C PHE A 314 11.07 -18.07 -0.78
N ASP A 315 10.19 -18.53 0.09
CA ASP A 315 10.47 -19.56 1.09
C ASP A 315 9.45 -20.71 1.00
N LYS A 316 9.90 -21.94 1.16
CA LYS A 316 9.03 -23.12 1.12
C LYS A 316 8.39 -23.42 2.47
N ASP A 317 9.01 -22.95 3.55
CA ASP A 317 8.64 -23.19 4.95
C ASP A 317 7.66 -22.18 5.54
N CYS A 318 7.02 -21.36 4.71
CA CYS A 318 5.99 -20.44 5.16
C CYS A 318 4.75 -21.21 5.61
N PRO A 319 4.30 -21.09 6.88
CA PRO A 319 3.19 -21.87 7.43
C PRO A 319 1.87 -21.61 6.71
N TYR A 320 1.72 -20.45 6.09
CA TYR A 320 0.53 -20.09 5.34
C TYR A 320 0.44 -20.75 3.96
N ASN A 321 1.46 -21.48 3.50
CA ASN A 321 1.42 -22.22 2.23
C ASN A 321 0.47 -23.42 2.28
N GLU A 322 0.14 -23.92 3.48
CA GLU A 322 -0.77 -25.05 3.68
C GLU A 322 -2.27 -24.67 3.66
N ILE A 323 -2.57 -23.36 3.67
CA ILE A 323 -3.97 -22.90 3.62
C ILE A 323 -4.55 -23.19 2.23
N SER A 324 -5.66 -23.95 2.19
CA SER A 324 -6.31 -24.39 0.94
C SER A 324 -7.76 -23.88 0.82
N ILE A 325 -8.34 -24.03 -0.38
CA ILE A 325 -9.75 -23.66 -0.66
C ILE A 325 -10.73 -24.75 -0.17
N SER A 326 -10.27 -25.94 0.15
CA SER A 326 -11.10 -27.08 0.57
C SER A 326 -11.71 -26.91 1.94
#